data_fddac3cf45d1af8af622f329cede4a7a
#
_entry.id   fddac3cf45d1af8af622f329cede4a7a
#
_cell.length_a   1.000
_cell.length_b   1.000
_cell.length_c   1.000
_cell.angle_alpha   90.00
_cell.angle_beta   90.00
_cell.angle_gamma   90.00
#
_symmetry.space_group_name_H-M   'P 1'
#
loop_
_entity.id
_entity.type
_entity.pdbx_description
1 polymer ?
#
loop_
_entity_poly.entity_id
_entity_poly.type
_entity_poly.pdbx_seq_one_letter_code
_entity_poly.pdbx_strand_id
1 'polypeptide(L)'
;MPCGVSSACCISFSTSSVIWERAFSAETLMPLISASYSTIQKYGLEGDFKLNLEANHATLAGHTFEHEMNVARCYDALGSIDANQGDMLLGWDTDEFPTNIYDTTLAMYEILENGGIAPGGINFDSKVRRSSFEMEDLLLAHIAGMDTFARGLKAAAKLKEERFFDDLKDKRYASYNEGIGARILSDEETLESLTEYSLQNGDIKLESSHLEFVKSRLNDYLV
;
A
#
# COMPACT_ATOMS: atom_id res chain seq x y z
N MET A 1 2.48 40.30 3.17
CA MET A 1 1.96 39.31 2.23
C MET A 1 1.67 38.05 3.03
N PRO A 2 0.44 37.62 3.19
CA PRO A 2 0.12 36.44 3.99
C PRO A 2 0.33 35.19 3.18
N CYS A 3 1.14 34.28 3.69
CA CYS A 3 1.22 32.89 3.26
C CYS A 3 -0.13 32.25 3.52
N GLY A 4 -0.88 31.94 2.45
CA GLY A 4 -2.08 31.13 2.53
C GLY A 4 -1.69 29.69 2.80
N VAL A 5 -1.89 29.22 4.02
CA VAL A 5 -1.88 27.80 4.34
C VAL A 5 -3.20 27.25 3.79
N SER A 6 -3.13 26.61 2.62
CA SER A 6 -4.20 25.76 2.13
C SER A 6 -4.31 24.57 3.08
N SER A 7 -5.27 24.59 3.99
CA SER A 7 -5.62 23.41 4.76
C SER A 7 -6.33 22.45 3.79
N ALA A 8 -5.58 21.48 3.26
CA ALA A 8 -6.16 20.36 2.54
C ALA A 8 -7.15 19.66 3.49
N CYS A 9 -8.43 19.75 3.13
CA CYS A 9 -9.49 19.08 3.87
C CYS A 9 -9.36 17.58 3.57
N CYS A 10 -8.86 16.79 4.52
CA CYS A 10 -8.96 15.34 4.44
C CYS A 10 -10.42 14.96 4.53
N ILE A 11 -11.07 14.74 3.39
CA ILE A 11 -12.38 14.11 3.38
C ILE A 11 -12.13 12.62 3.45
N SER A 12 -12.46 12.04 4.60
CA SER A 12 -12.63 10.61 4.74
C SER A 12 -13.81 10.21 3.83
N PHE A 13 -13.52 9.74 2.63
CA PHE A 13 -14.46 8.92 1.91
C PHE A 13 -14.44 7.56 2.60
N SER A 14 -15.33 7.37 3.55
CA SER A 14 -15.70 6.04 3.98
C SER A 14 -16.23 5.33 2.73
N THR A 15 -15.35 4.57 2.09
CA THR A 15 -15.68 3.76 0.91
C THR A 15 -16.75 2.70 1.24
N SER A 16 -17.01 2.48 2.53
CA SER A 16 -18.05 1.58 3.02
C SER A 16 -19.46 1.96 2.58
N SER A 17 -19.79 3.23 2.43
CA SER A 17 -21.16 3.64 2.11
C SER A 17 -21.58 3.49 0.64
N VAL A 18 -20.63 3.43 -0.29
CA VAL A 18 -20.92 3.33 -1.73
C VAL A 18 -20.90 1.88 -2.24
N ILE A 19 -20.28 0.96 -1.51
CA ILE A 19 -20.03 -0.41 -1.97
C ILE A 19 -21.10 -1.40 -1.50
N TRP A 20 -21.83 -1.12 -0.41
CA TRP A 20 -22.79 -2.06 0.18
C TRP A 20 -23.98 -2.44 -0.70
N GLU A 21 -24.38 -1.62 -1.64
CA GLU A 21 -25.56 -1.90 -2.47
C GLU A 21 -25.29 -2.74 -3.74
N ARG A 22 -24.03 -3.02 -4.12
CA ARG A 22 -23.70 -3.75 -5.36
C ARG A 22 -22.63 -4.84 -5.26
N ALA A 23 -22.08 -5.14 -4.09
CA ALA A 23 -20.98 -6.08 -3.95
C ALA A 23 -21.45 -7.52 -3.77
N PHE A 24 -21.95 -8.16 -4.80
CA PHE A 24 -22.18 -9.62 -4.82
C PHE A 24 -21.48 -10.35 -5.98
N SER A 25 -20.53 -9.74 -6.68
CA SER A 25 -19.66 -10.47 -7.59
C SER A 25 -18.19 -10.09 -7.34
N ALA A 26 -17.32 -11.07 -7.37
CA ALA A 26 -15.87 -10.87 -7.23
C ALA A 26 -15.29 -9.91 -8.29
N GLU A 27 -16.01 -9.67 -9.37
CA GLU A 27 -15.65 -8.72 -10.43
C GLU A 27 -15.92 -7.26 -10.07
N THR A 28 -16.70 -6.99 -9.01
CA THR A 28 -17.07 -5.62 -8.60
C THR A 28 -16.14 -5.06 -7.53
N LEU A 29 -15.24 -5.87 -7.00
CA LEU A 29 -14.15 -5.46 -6.10
C LEU A 29 -12.93 -4.93 -6.87
N MET A 30 -13.17 -4.11 -7.89
CA MET A 30 -12.11 -3.35 -8.53
C MET A 30 -11.43 -2.47 -7.47
N PRO A 31 -10.12 -2.25 -7.59
CA PRO A 31 -9.31 -1.65 -6.54
C PRO A 31 -9.92 -0.36 -6.05
N LEU A 32 -10.27 -0.33 -4.77
CA LEU A 32 -10.92 0.79 -4.08
C LEU A 32 -10.23 2.12 -4.37
N ILE A 33 -8.90 2.12 -4.38
CA ILE A 33 -8.09 3.30 -4.68
C ILE A 33 -8.25 3.74 -6.12
N SER A 34 -8.18 2.83 -7.08
CA SER A 34 -8.29 3.19 -8.50
C SER A 34 -9.64 3.84 -8.83
N ALA A 35 -10.74 3.34 -8.24
CA ALA A 35 -12.06 3.92 -8.44
C ALA A 35 -12.19 5.29 -7.79
N SER A 36 -11.71 5.43 -6.54
CA SER A 36 -11.74 6.70 -5.80
C SER A 36 -10.85 7.75 -6.47
N TYR A 37 -9.64 7.36 -6.86
CA TYR A 37 -8.70 8.25 -7.52
C TYR A 37 -9.19 8.65 -8.92
N SER A 38 -9.77 7.73 -9.69
CA SER A 38 -10.38 8.06 -11.00
C SER A 38 -11.50 9.08 -10.85
N THR A 39 -12.24 9.05 -9.73
CA THR A 39 -13.26 10.08 -9.44
C THR A 39 -12.61 11.43 -9.15
N ILE A 40 -11.56 11.47 -8.34
CA ILE A 40 -10.78 12.68 -8.05
C ILE A 40 -10.26 13.29 -9.37
N GLN A 41 -9.62 12.48 -10.22
CA GLN A 41 -9.12 12.91 -11.53
C GLN A 41 -10.24 13.41 -12.46
N LYS A 42 -11.35 12.68 -12.53
CA LYS A 42 -12.47 13.05 -13.40
C LYS A 42 -13.01 14.45 -13.13
N TYR A 43 -12.92 14.89 -11.87
CA TYR A 43 -13.42 16.18 -11.45
C TYR A 43 -12.31 17.22 -11.23
N GLY A 44 -11.05 16.89 -11.51
CA GLY A 44 -9.92 17.82 -11.39
C GLY A 44 -9.63 18.21 -9.95
N LEU A 45 -9.75 17.29 -9.00
CA LEU A 45 -9.67 17.53 -7.55
C LEU A 45 -8.36 17.02 -6.93
N GLU A 46 -7.36 16.65 -7.73
CA GLU A 46 -6.10 16.05 -7.26
C GLU A 46 -5.30 16.97 -6.34
N GLY A 47 -5.45 18.28 -6.51
CA GLY A 47 -4.81 19.29 -5.66
C GLY A 47 -5.51 19.52 -4.32
N ASP A 48 -6.78 19.11 -4.19
CA ASP A 48 -7.63 19.44 -3.05
C ASP A 48 -7.89 18.24 -2.13
N PHE A 49 -7.79 17.02 -2.67
CA PHE A 49 -8.15 15.79 -1.95
C PHE A 49 -7.01 14.78 -1.95
N LYS A 50 -6.85 14.12 -0.80
CA LYS A 50 -6.03 12.91 -0.63
C LYS A 50 -6.90 11.79 -0.08
N LEU A 51 -6.46 10.56 -0.25
CA LEU A 51 -7.18 9.37 0.21
C LEU A 51 -6.85 9.09 1.68
N ASN A 52 -7.85 8.68 2.43
CA ASN A 52 -7.70 7.99 3.70
C ASN A 52 -7.88 6.49 3.46
N LEU A 53 -6.87 5.70 3.77
CA LEU A 53 -6.83 4.27 3.48
C LEU A 53 -7.03 3.47 4.75
N GLU A 54 -7.92 2.49 4.69
CA GLU A 54 -8.20 1.64 5.82
C GLU A 54 -7.68 0.21 5.58
N ALA A 55 -6.92 -0.31 6.54
CA ALA A 55 -6.25 -1.61 6.41
C ALA A 55 -7.26 -2.77 6.33
N ASN A 56 -8.32 -2.74 7.15
CA ASN A 56 -9.34 -3.79 7.11
C ASN A 56 -10.11 -3.78 5.78
N HIS A 57 -10.45 -2.60 5.24
CA HIS A 57 -11.12 -2.49 3.95
C HIS A 57 -10.24 -3.02 2.80
N ALA A 58 -8.94 -2.76 2.83
CA ALA A 58 -8.01 -3.30 1.85
C ALA A 58 -8.04 -4.84 1.84
N THR A 59 -7.93 -5.46 3.02
CA THR A 59 -7.93 -6.92 3.13
C THR A 59 -9.28 -7.55 2.77
N LEU A 60 -10.39 -6.92 3.09
CA LEU A 60 -11.72 -7.34 2.65
C LEU A 60 -11.91 -7.26 1.13
N ALA A 61 -11.24 -6.31 0.48
CA ALA A 61 -11.20 -6.21 -0.97
C ALA A 61 -10.26 -7.22 -1.64
N GLY A 62 -9.55 -8.04 -0.86
CA GLY A 62 -8.60 -9.04 -1.36
C GLY A 62 -7.22 -8.48 -1.69
N HIS A 63 -6.91 -7.28 -1.20
CA HIS A 63 -5.59 -6.65 -1.36
C HIS A 63 -4.83 -6.63 -0.04
N THR A 64 -3.52 -6.57 -0.12
CA THR A 64 -2.71 -6.26 1.05
C THR A 64 -2.73 -4.75 1.29
N PHE A 65 -2.55 -4.34 2.56
CA PHE A 65 -2.62 -2.92 2.88
C PHE A 65 -1.48 -2.11 2.25
N GLU A 66 -0.27 -2.65 2.23
CA GLU A 66 0.87 -2.01 1.57
C GLU A 66 0.65 -1.84 0.06
N HIS A 67 -0.08 -2.76 -0.60
CA HIS A 67 -0.42 -2.59 -2.02
C HIS A 67 -1.27 -1.34 -2.23
N GLU A 68 -2.33 -1.17 -1.43
CA GLU A 68 -3.20 0.00 -1.52
C GLU A 68 -2.42 1.29 -1.23
N MET A 69 -1.56 1.29 -0.21
CA MET A 69 -0.72 2.44 0.12
C MET A 69 0.27 2.79 -1.00
N ASN A 70 0.91 1.76 -1.60
CA ASN A 70 1.82 1.94 -2.72
C ASN A 70 1.11 2.55 -3.93
N VAL A 71 -0.08 2.06 -4.29
CA VAL A 71 -0.87 2.61 -5.38
C VAL A 71 -1.22 4.08 -5.11
N ALA A 72 -1.71 4.41 -3.91
CA ALA A 72 -2.02 5.80 -3.55
C ALA A 72 -0.79 6.71 -3.61
N ARG A 73 0.36 6.22 -3.15
CA ARG A 73 1.63 6.94 -3.23
C ARG A 73 2.05 7.20 -4.68
N CYS A 74 1.95 6.19 -5.55
CA CYS A 74 2.29 6.34 -6.97
C CYS A 74 1.47 7.43 -7.68
N TYR A 75 0.26 7.68 -7.20
CA TYR A 75 -0.62 8.74 -7.70
C TYR A 75 -0.55 10.06 -6.91
N ASP A 76 0.39 10.17 -5.97
CA ASP A 76 0.45 11.32 -5.05
C ASP A 76 -0.88 11.57 -4.33
N ALA A 77 -1.57 10.50 -3.96
CA ALA A 77 -2.91 10.55 -3.36
C ALA A 77 -2.96 10.05 -1.91
N LEU A 78 -1.85 9.58 -1.34
CA LEU A 78 -1.79 9.10 0.04
C LEU A 78 -1.90 10.29 1.01
N GLY A 79 -2.92 10.28 1.85
CA GLY A 79 -3.22 11.38 2.78
C GLY A 79 -3.18 10.97 4.25
N SER A 80 -3.92 9.95 4.62
CA SER A 80 -3.98 9.40 5.98
C SER A 80 -4.30 7.92 5.95
N ILE A 81 -4.21 7.27 7.09
CA ILE A 81 -4.58 5.85 7.21
C ILE A 81 -5.42 5.60 8.46
N ASP A 82 -6.38 4.68 8.33
CA ASP A 82 -7.04 4.00 9.42
C ASP A 82 -6.36 2.65 9.61
N ALA A 83 -5.52 2.61 10.63
CA ALA A 83 -4.52 1.58 10.86
C ALA A 83 -5.08 0.44 11.73
N ASN A 84 -6.25 -0.05 11.40
CA ASN A 84 -6.84 -1.22 12.01
C ASN A 84 -6.35 -2.52 11.37
N GLN A 85 -6.92 -3.62 11.74
CA GLN A 85 -6.79 -4.92 11.07
C GLN A 85 -8.11 -5.68 11.13
N GLY A 86 -8.31 -6.61 10.19
CA GLY A 86 -9.48 -7.49 10.16
C GLY A 86 -9.16 -8.90 10.61
N ASP A 87 -10.17 -9.60 11.11
CA ASP A 87 -10.13 -11.05 11.26
C ASP A 87 -10.42 -11.69 9.89
N MET A 88 -9.39 -12.22 9.25
CA MET A 88 -9.46 -12.82 7.91
C MET A 88 -10.45 -13.99 7.82
N LEU A 89 -10.78 -14.64 8.94
CA LEU A 89 -11.70 -15.78 8.97
C LEU A 89 -13.16 -15.35 9.04
N LEU A 90 -13.44 -14.18 9.56
CA LEU A 90 -14.81 -13.69 9.70
C LEU A 90 -15.37 -13.07 8.43
N GLY A 91 -14.53 -12.48 7.59
CA GLY A 91 -14.92 -11.93 6.28
C GLY A 91 -15.81 -10.69 6.36
N TRP A 92 -15.77 -9.96 7.47
CA TRP A 92 -16.43 -8.66 7.63
C TRP A 92 -15.52 -7.67 8.35
N ASP A 93 -15.96 -6.44 8.42
CA ASP A 93 -15.25 -5.33 9.04
C ASP A 93 -15.22 -5.47 10.57
N THR A 94 -14.10 -5.92 11.11
CA THR A 94 -13.95 -6.20 12.55
C THR A 94 -13.25 -5.09 13.32
N ASP A 95 -12.56 -4.17 12.66
CA ASP A 95 -11.87 -3.00 13.22
C ASP A 95 -11.05 -3.34 14.45
N GLU A 96 -10.14 -4.30 14.33
CA GLU A 96 -9.25 -4.68 15.43
C GLU A 96 -8.07 -3.72 15.53
N PHE A 97 -7.59 -3.50 16.76
CA PHE A 97 -6.32 -2.80 16.93
C PHE A 97 -5.18 -3.58 16.27
N PRO A 98 -4.25 -2.89 15.57
CA PRO A 98 -3.17 -3.55 14.85
C PRO A 98 -2.18 -4.21 15.81
N THR A 99 -1.87 -5.47 15.54
CA THR A 99 -0.92 -6.28 16.33
C THR A 99 0.13 -6.98 15.47
N ASN A 100 -0.02 -6.95 14.15
CA ASN A 100 0.87 -7.61 13.21
C ASN A 100 2.01 -6.68 12.81
N ILE A 101 3.23 -6.97 13.31
CA ILE A 101 4.43 -6.17 13.00
C ILE A 101 4.81 -6.26 11.52
N TYR A 102 4.55 -7.38 10.87
CA TYR A 102 4.88 -7.54 9.45
C TYR A 102 4.09 -6.51 8.62
N ASP A 103 2.78 -6.45 8.79
CA ASP A 103 1.91 -5.54 8.04
C ASP A 103 2.20 -4.08 8.38
N THR A 104 2.39 -3.77 9.67
CA THR A 104 2.73 -2.40 10.08
C THR A 104 4.11 -1.97 9.61
N THR A 105 5.07 -2.89 9.46
CA THR A 105 6.39 -2.57 8.86
C THR A 105 6.24 -2.17 7.40
N LEU A 106 5.47 -2.93 6.62
CA LEU A 106 5.25 -2.61 5.21
C LEU A 106 4.46 -1.31 5.04
N ALA A 107 3.44 -1.08 5.87
CA ALA A 107 2.70 0.17 5.89
C ALA A 107 3.61 1.38 6.21
N MET A 108 4.44 1.27 7.23
CA MET A 108 5.39 2.32 7.59
C MET A 108 6.47 2.53 6.52
N TYR A 109 6.85 1.47 5.79
CA TYR A 109 7.76 1.60 4.67
C TYR A 109 7.15 2.49 3.57
N GLU A 110 5.89 2.27 3.20
CA GLU A 110 5.21 3.09 2.19
C GLU A 110 5.05 4.56 2.66
N ILE A 111 4.80 4.79 3.95
CA ILE A 111 4.79 6.15 4.52
C ILE A 111 6.16 6.82 4.39
N LEU A 112 7.26 6.11 4.69
CA LEU A 112 8.61 6.63 4.55
C LEU A 112 8.98 6.90 3.09
N GLU A 113 8.55 6.03 2.17
CA GLU A 113 8.74 6.22 0.73
C GLU A 113 7.94 7.43 0.19
N ASN A 114 6.78 7.70 0.78
CA ASN A 114 5.97 8.88 0.47
C ASN A 114 6.57 10.20 0.99
N GLY A 115 7.61 10.14 1.83
CA GLY A 115 8.15 11.30 2.52
C GLY A 115 7.33 11.74 3.73
N GLY A 116 6.45 10.88 4.23
CA GLY A 116 5.49 11.14 5.30
C GLY A 116 4.06 11.24 4.79
N ILE A 117 3.12 11.54 5.68
CA ILE A 117 1.69 11.73 5.36
C ILE A 117 1.12 13.05 5.93
N ALA A 118 1.99 14.00 6.29
CA ALA A 118 1.52 15.31 6.73
C ALA A 118 0.79 16.05 5.57
N PRO A 119 -0.34 16.75 5.83
CA PRO A 119 -0.96 17.06 7.12
C PRO A 119 -1.86 15.95 7.69
N GLY A 120 -1.98 14.82 7.05
CA GLY A 120 -2.71 13.65 7.56
C GLY A 120 -1.98 12.94 8.70
N GLY A 121 -2.43 11.75 9.05
CA GLY A 121 -1.88 11.00 10.17
C GLY A 121 -2.30 9.54 10.18
N ILE A 122 -1.92 8.86 11.26
CA ILE A 122 -2.31 7.49 11.56
C ILE A 122 -3.42 7.54 12.61
N ASN A 123 -4.60 7.08 12.22
CA ASN A 123 -5.73 6.87 13.10
C ASN A 123 -5.96 5.37 13.25
N PHE A 124 -6.40 4.87 14.40
CA PHE A 124 -6.66 3.44 14.50
C PHE A 124 -8.02 3.05 13.93
N ASP A 125 -9.05 3.88 14.12
CA ASP A 125 -10.43 3.54 13.80
C ASP A 125 -10.77 2.09 14.23
N SER A 126 -10.51 1.80 15.49
CA SER A 126 -10.51 0.45 16.02
C SER A 126 -11.31 0.33 17.32
N LYS A 127 -11.75 -0.88 17.59
CA LYS A 127 -12.49 -1.21 18.82
C LYS A 127 -11.96 -2.48 19.45
N VAL A 128 -12.02 -2.53 20.78
CA VAL A 128 -11.69 -3.74 21.55
C VAL A 128 -12.70 -4.86 21.28
N ARG A 129 -12.27 -6.09 21.44
CA ARG A 129 -13.14 -7.26 21.27
C ARG A 129 -14.19 -7.35 22.36
N ARG A 130 -15.26 -8.09 22.12
CA ARG A 130 -16.42 -8.22 23.05
C ARG A 130 -16.04 -8.78 24.42
N SER A 131 -15.01 -9.61 24.48
CA SER A 131 -14.50 -10.19 25.73
C SER A 131 -13.57 -9.25 26.50
N SER A 132 -13.20 -8.12 25.94
CA SER A 132 -12.33 -7.10 26.52
C SER A 132 -13.19 -5.89 26.90
N PHE A 133 -13.73 -5.88 28.10
CA PHE A 133 -14.73 -4.89 28.51
C PHE A 133 -14.28 -3.98 29.66
N GLU A 134 -13.08 -4.19 30.18
CA GLU A 134 -12.50 -3.32 31.18
C GLU A 134 -11.87 -2.06 30.55
N MET A 135 -11.85 -0.96 31.33
CA MET A 135 -11.22 0.29 30.87
C MET A 135 -9.73 0.08 30.55
N GLU A 136 -9.07 -0.79 31.29
CA GLU A 136 -7.68 -1.16 31.09
C GLU A 136 -7.45 -1.83 29.71
N ASP A 137 -8.39 -2.67 29.27
CA ASP A 137 -8.30 -3.31 27.94
C ASP A 137 -8.23 -2.30 26.82
N LEU A 138 -9.00 -1.21 26.90
CA LEU A 138 -8.99 -0.13 25.93
C LEU A 138 -7.64 0.59 25.90
N LEU A 139 -7.09 0.91 27.06
CA LEU A 139 -5.78 1.55 27.17
C LEU A 139 -4.66 0.64 26.64
N LEU A 140 -4.68 -0.63 27.02
CA LEU A 140 -3.69 -1.61 26.54
C LEU A 140 -3.78 -1.82 25.03
N ALA A 141 -4.97 -1.84 24.46
CA ALA A 141 -5.16 -1.97 23.01
C ALA A 141 -4.54 -0.78 22.25
N HIS A 142 -4.75 0.45 22.72
CA HIS A 142 -4.11 1.63 22.14
C HIS A 142 -2.58 1.61 22.26
N ILE A 143 -2.07 1.27 23.44
CA ILE A 143 -0.63 1.15 23.67
C ILE A 143 -0.03 0.08 22.74
N ALA A 144 -0.65 -1.09 22.67
CA ALA A 144 -0.18 -2.18 21.81
C ALA A 144 -0.17 -1.80 20.32
N GLY A 145 -1.22 -1.10 19.85
CA GLY A 145 -1.27 -0.59 18.50
C GLY A 145 -0.17 0.42 18.20
N MET A 146 0.04 1.39 19.09
CA MET A 146 1.11 2.38 18.96
C MET A 146 2.51 1.74 18.98
N ASP A 147 2.74 0.79 19.89
CA ASP A 147 4.00 0.06 19.96
C ASP A 147 4.26 -0.77 18.70
N THR A 148 3.21 -1.39 18.16
CA THR A 148 3.31 -2.18 16.91
C THR A 148 3.73 -1.29 15.74
N PHE A 149 3.11 -0.11 15.59
CA PHE A 149 3.52 0.85 14.57
C PHE A 149 4.90 1.45 14.82
N ALA A 150 5.26 1.75 16.08
CA ALA A 150 6.60 2.23 16.41
C ALA A 150 7.70 1.21 16.10
N ARG A 151 7.44 -0.08 16.34
CA ARG A 151 8.34 -1.17 15.95
C ARG A 151 8.39 -1.33 14.43
N GLY A 152 7.24 -1.28 13.77
CA GLY A 152 7.14 -1.28 12.31
C GLY A 152 7.95 -0.15 11.67
N LEU A 153 7.87 1.06 12.22
CA LEU A 153 8.65 2.21 11.76
C LEU A 153 10.17 1.98 11.84
N LYS A 154 10.64 1.39 12.95
CA LYS A 154 12.06 1.08 13.12
C LYS A 154 12.55 0.07 12.08
N ALA A 155 11.77 -0.98 11.84
CA ALA A 155 12.08 -1.99 10.83
C ALA A 155 12.04 -1.38 9.42
N ALA A 156 11.02 -0.59 9.11
CA ALA A 156 10.87 0.09 7.83
C ALA A 156 12.01 1.06 7.53
N ALA A 157 12.44 1.84 8.55
CA ALA A 157 13.57 2.76 8.40
C ALA A 157 14.87 2.01 8.04
N LYS A 158 15.11 0.86 8.68
CA LYS A 158 16.27 0.01 8.37
C LYS A 158 16.19 -0.60 6.97
N LEU A 159 15.00 -1.10 6.56
CA LEU A 159 14.77 -1.61 5.21
C LEU A 159 15.06 -0.53 4.15
N LYS A 160 14.64 0.70 4.41
CA LYS A 160 14.88 1.85 3.52
C LYS A 160 16.36 2.24 3.49
N GLU A 161 17.02 2.33 4.64
CA GLU A 161 18.46 2.64 4.74
C GLU A 161 19.30 1.61 3.98
N GLU A 162 18.99 0.34 4.10
CA GLU A 162 19.67 -0.76 3.43
C GLU A 162 19.21 -0.98 1.99
N ARG A 163 18.28 -0.15 1.45
CA ARG A 163 17.72 -0.25 0.10
C ARG A 163 17.13 -1.62 -0.26
N PHE A 164 16.61 -2.33 0.73
CA PHE A 164 16.19 -3.73 0.57
C PHE A 164 15.24 -3.96 -0.62
N PHE A 165 14.16 -3.17 -0.71
CA PHE A 165 13.20 -3.30 -1.82
C PHE A 165 13.67 -2.61 -3.10
N ASP A 166 14.41 -1.51 -3.00
CA ASP A 166 14.94 -0.81 -4.17
C ASP A 166 15.92 -1.69 -4.95
N ASP A 167 16.85 -2.36 -4.26
CA ASP A 167 17.82 -3.23 -4.91
C ASP A 167 17.14 -4.43 -5.59
N LEU A 168 16.08 -4.97 -4.98
CA LEU A 168 15.27 -6.02 -5.61
C LEU A 168 14.57 -5.52 -6.87
N LYS A 169 14.00 -4.35 -6.81
CA LYS A 169 13.32 -3.69 -7.94
C LYS A 169 14.32 -3.37 -9.05
N ASP A 170 15.43 -2.72 -8.72
CA ASP A 170 16.48 -2.34 -9.68
C ASP A 170 17.02 -3.58 -10.39
N LYS A 171 17.28 -4.66 -9.67
CA LYS A 171 17.68 -5.93 -10.25
C LYS A 171 16.59 -6.52 -11.17
N ARG A 172 15.33 -6.50 -10.73
CA ARG A 172 14.20 -7.07 -11.48
C ARG A 172 14.03 -6.39 -12.84
N TYR A 173 14.23 -5.09 -12.88
CA TYR A 173 13.99 -4.28 -14.08
C TYR A 173 15.27 -3.85 -14.81
N ALA A 174 16.44 -4.37 -14.41
CA ALA A 174 17.73 -4.01 -15.01
C ALA A 174 17.77 -4.17 -16.54
N SER A 175 17.09 -5.20 -17.06
CA SER A 175 17.03 -5.47 -18.51
C SER A 175 16.37 -4.37 -19.33
N TYR A 176 15.59 -3.49 -18.72
CA TYR A 176 15.04 -2.32 -19.41
C TYR A 176 16.03 -1.16 -19.58
N ASN A 177 17.20 -1.24 -18.95
CA ASN A 177 18.21 -0.20 -19.05
C ASN A 177 19.19 -0.41 -20.22
N GLU A 178 19.14 -1.55 -20.88
CA GLU A 178 20.06 -1.91 -21.96
C GLU A 178 19.42 -2.80 -23.04
N GLY A 179 20.10 -2.92 -24.17
CA GLY A 179 19.72 -3.83 -25.28
C GLY A 179 18.31 -3.60 -25.80
N ILE A 180 17.58 -4.71 -26.01
CA ILE A 180 16.20 -4.68 -26.53
C ILE A 180 15.24 -3.99 -25.55
N GLY A 181 15.45 -4.14 -24.25
CA GLY A 181 14.61 -3.52 -23.24
C GLY A 181 14.66 -1.99 -23.30
N ALA A 182 15.85 -1.42 -23.44
CA ALA A 182 16.00 0.03 -23.60
C ALA A 182 15.32 0.55 -24.87
N ARG A 183 15.43 -0.20 -25.99
CA ARG A 183 14.78 0.17 -27.25
C ARG A 183 13.26 0.07 -27.20
N ILE A 184 12.72 -0.85 -26.40
CA ILE A 184 11.27 -0.92 -26.13
C ILE A 184 10.81 0.36 -25.40
N LEU A 185 11.56 0.80 -24.38
CA LEU A 185 11.20 1.99 -23.60
C LEU A 185 11.35 3.31 -24.41
N SER A 186 12.22 3.33 -25.41
CA SER A 186 12.40 4.49 -26.30
C SER A 186 11.49 4.50 -27.53
N ASP A 187 10.52 3.58 -27.59
CA ASP A 187 9.60 3.40 -28.73
C ASP A 187 10.29 3.13 -30.07
N GLU A 188 11.52 2.58 -30.04
CA GLU A 188 12.27 2.23 -31.25
C GLU A 188 11.86 0.87 -31.84
N GLU A 189 11.13 0.06 -31.08
CA GLU A 189 10.70 -1.28 -31.45
C GLU A 189 9.21 -1.33 -31.77
N THR A 190 8.87 -2.16 -32.76
CA THR A 190 7.48 -2.48 -33.12
C THR A 190 7.15 -3.94 -32.76
N LEU A 191 5.89 -4.32 -32.85
CA LEU A 191 5.50 -5.72 -32.64
C LEU A 191 6.16 -6.66 -33.66
N GLU A 192 6.36 -6.18 -34.89
CA GLU A 192 7.01 -6.93 -35.96
C GLU A 192 8.50 -7.16 -35.62
N SER A 193 9.24 -6.07 -35.25
CA SER A 193 10.66 -6.19 -34.91
C SER A 193 10.89 -7.05 -33.65
N LEU A 194 10.01 -6.97 -32.67
CA LEU A 194 10.05 -7.83 -31.47
C LEU A 194 9.78 -9.31 -31.81
N THR A 195 8.87 -9.57 -32.78
CA THR A 195 8.62 -10.91 -33.27
C THR A 195 9.86 -11.48 -33.97
N GLU A 196 10.49 -10.70 -34.84
CA GLU A 196 11.73 -11.09 -35.51
C GLU A 196 12.86 -11.34 -34.50
N TYR A 197 13.00 -10.45 -33.51
CA TYR A 197 13.98 -10.61 -32.44
C TYR A 197 13.77 -11.93 -31.67
N SER A 198 12.53 -12.25 -31.30
CA SER A 198 12.20 -13.49 -30.59
C SER A 198 12.51 -14.73 -31.43
N LEU A 199 12.18 -14.70 -32.72
CA LEU A 199 12.46 -15.83 -33.64
C LEU A 199 13.98 -16.04 -33.84
N GLN A 200 14.77 -14.98 -33.81
CA GLN A 200 16.22 -15.06 -33.99
C GLN A 200 16.96 -15.50 -32.73
N ASN A 201 16.49 -15.08 -31.55
CA ASN A 201 17.17 -15.27 -30.27
C ASN A 201 16.60 -16.45 -29.45
N GLY A 202 15.46 -17.00 -29.86
CA GLY A 202 14.76 -18.05 -29.13
C GLY A 202 14.12 -17.59 -27.83
N ASP A 203 13.82 -18.52 -26.94
CA ASP A 203 13.13 -18.24 -25.68
C ASP A 203 14.00 -17.42 -24.73
N ILE A 204 13.34 -16.46 -24.07
CA ILE A 204 13.98 -15.62 -23.06
C ILE A 204 14.29 -16.48 -21.82
N LYS A 205 15.52 -16.43 -21.34
CA LYS A 205 15.90 -17.08 -20.09
C LYS A 205 15.31 -16.32 -18.92
N LEU A 206 14.37 -16.94 -18.23
CA LEU A 206 13.74 -16.37 -17.04
C LEU A 206 14.69 -16.45 -15.84
N GLU A 207 14.72 -15.40 -15.05
CA GLU A 207 15.39 -15.38 -13.76
C GLU A 207 14.38 -15.63 -12.63
N SER A 208 14.80 -16.37 -11.60
CA SER A 208 13.98 -16.60 -10.42
C SER A 208 13.84 -15.32 -9.61
N SER A 209 12.63 -15.04 -9.11
CA SER A 209 12.37 -13.94 -8.18
C SER A 209 12.81 -14.25 -6.74
N HIS A 210 13.12 -15.51 -6.43
CA HIS A 210 13.48 -15.97 -5.08
C HIS A 210 12.50 -15.49 -3.98
N LEU A 211 11.20 -15.48 -4.28
CA LEU A 211 10.17 -14.86 -3.43
C LEU A 211 10.19 -15.38 -1.99
N GLU A 212 10.32 -16.69 -1.80
CA GLU A 212 10.37 -17.32 -0.47
C GLU A 212 11.60 -16.86 0.32
N PHE A 213 12.73 -16.75 -0.35
CA PHE A 213 13.96 -16.22 0.26
C PHE A 213 13.80 -14.74 0.64
N VAL A 214 13.23 -13.92 -0.24
CA VAL A 214 12.97 -12.50 0.03
C VAL A 214 12.06 -12.34 1.26
N LYS A 215 10.96 -13.09 1.34
CA LYS A 215 10.07 -13.08 2.49
C LYS A 215 10.77 -13.54 3.78
N SER A 216 11.63 -14.55 3.68
CA SER A 216 12.43 -15.00 4.83
C SER A 216 13.39 -13.92 5.31
N ARG A 217 14.08 -13.24 4.39
CA ARG A 217 14.98 -12.13 4.73
C ARG A 217 14.26 -10.94 5.34
N LEU A 218 13.03 -10.65 4.92
CA LEU A 218 12.23 -9.59 5.53
C LEU A 218 12.00 -9.84 7.03
N ASN A 219 11.82 -11.10 7.44
CA ASN A 219 11.66 -11.45 8.85
C ASN A 219 12.86 -11.08 9.73
N ASP A 220 14.06 -10.99 9.16
CA ASP A 220 15.28 -10.59 9.92
C ASP A 220 15.22 -9.14 10.42
N TYR A 221 14.34 -8.31 9.84
CA TYR A 221 14.13 -6.91 10.21
C TYR A 221 13.09 -6.72 11.31
N LEU A 222 12.26 -7.73 11.57
CA LEU A 222 11.10 -7.64 12.47
C LEU A 222 11.43 -7.89 13.95
N VAL A 223 12.70 -8.01 14.31
CA VAL A 223 13.18 -8.32 15.66
C VAL A 223 13.56 -7.08 16.47
#